data_a1b8e76c30568f1e4d876e1bd1e737a1
#
_entry.id   a1b8e76c30568f1e4d876e1bd1e737a1
#
_cell.length_a   1.000
_cell.length_b   1.000
_cell.length_c   1.000
_cell.angle_alpha   90.00
_cell.angle_beta   90.00
_cell.angle_gamma   90.00
#
_symmetry.space_group_name_H-M   'P 1'
#
loop_
_entity.id
_entity.type
_entity.pdbx_description
1 polymer ?
#
loop_
_entity_poly.entity_id
_entity_poly.type
_entity_poly.pdbx_seq_one_letter_code
_entity_poly.pdbx_strand_id
1 'polypeptide(L)'
;MRICVSGVCRDATPEEISTMNLDAIVENSRPLTAEEVTRLIIRQQVNTLTVDDNTAMRMKAFYPDWADCVKLGKVEHDKPGYKFSYGDKLFSCVNANPTFQSDWIPGVGTESLYTEICETHAGTLEDPIPYNGNMALENGKYYIQNQAIYFCNRDTVNPVYNALAGLAGLYVEAV
;
A
#
# COMPACT_ATOMS: atom_id res chain seq x y z
N MET A 1 36.04 3.84 8.22
CA MET A 1 34.94 3.58 7.27
C MET A 1 35.48 2.73 6.14
N ARG A 2 34.81 1.65 5.74
CA ARG A 2 35.27 0.74 4.67
C ARG A 2 34.59 1.07 3.36
N ILE A 3 35.33 1.17 2.28
CA ILE A 3 34.84 1.37 0.92
C ILE A 3 35.24 0.19 0.03
N CYS A 4 34.41 -0.13 -0.95
CA CYS A 4 34.65 -1.19 -1.91
C CYS A 4 34.67 -0.58 -3.33
N VAL A 5 35.78 -0.69 -4.03
CA VAL A 5 35.93 -0.23 -5.41
C VAL A 5 36.37 -1.42 -6.27
N SER A 6 35.63 -1.71 -7.32
CA SER A 6 35.91 -2.83 -8.25
C SER A 6 36.10 -4.19 -7.55
N GLY A 7 35.33 -4.46 -6.48
CA GLY A 7 35.40 -5.73 -5.73
C GLY A 7 36.52 -5.82 -4.67
N VAL A 8 37.34 -4.80 -4.53
CA VAL A 8 38.37 -4.73 -3.48
C VAL A 8 37.86 -3.80 -2.36
N CYS A 9 37.80 -4.33 -1.14
CA CYS A 9 37.34 -3.57 0.03
C CYS A 9 38.57 -3.17 0.87
N ARG A 10 38.72 -1.87 1.13
CA ARG A 10 39.76 -1.28 1.97
C ARG A 10 39.19 -0.20 2.89
N ASP A 11 39.96 0.23 3.84
CA ASP A 11 39.57 1.40 4.64
C ASP A 11 39.65 2.68 3.78
N ALA A 12 38.67 3.55 3.93
CA ALA A 12 38.62 4.84 3.24
C ALA A 12 39.72 5.76 3.75
N THR A 13 40.37 6.50 2.84
CA THR A 13 41.34 7.54 3.23
C THR A 13 40.63 8.74 3.87
N PRO A 14 41.32 9.59 4.65
CA PRO A 14 40.73 10.81 5.21
C PRO A 14 40.16 11.75 4.14
N GLU A 15 40.78 11.81 2.96
CA GLU A 15 40.34 12.62 1.82
C GLU A 15 39.04 12.08 1.24
N GLU A 16 38.90 10.76 1.04
CA GLU A 16 37.70 10.12 0.58
C GLU A 16 36.54 10.30 1.57
N ILE A 17 36.80 10.18 2.87
CA ILE A 17 35.82 10.44 3.93
C ILE A 17 35.36 11.90 3.89
N SER A 18 36.29 12.83 3.68
CA SER A 18 35.98 14.26 3.60
C SER A 18 35.13 14.58 2.37
N THR A 19 35.43 13.99 1.22
CA THR A 19 34.65 14.18 -0.01
C THR A 19 33.25 13.62 0.13
N MET A 20 33.08 12.42 0.68
CA MET A 20 31.79 11.80 0.92
C MET A 20 30.93 12.61 1.90
N ASN A 21 31.55 13.21 2.93
CA ASN A 21 30.85 14.08 3.87
C ASN A 21 30.45 15.42 3.22
N LEU A 22 31.28 15.97 2.34
CA LEU A 22 30.96 17.19 1.59
C LEU A 22 29.82 16.97 0.61
N ASP A 23 29.82 15.85 -0.13
CA ASP A 23 28.73 15.50 -1.05
C ASP A 23 27.40 15.34 -0.31
N ALA A 24 27.40 14.66 0.84
CA ALA A 24 26.20 14.53 1.70
C ALA A 24 25.72 15.89 2.26
N ILE A 25 26.64 16.78 2.62
CA ILE A 25 26.31 18.12 3.10
C ILE A 25 25.75 18.97 1.96
N VAL A 26 26.33 18.91 0.77
CA VAL A 26 25.84 19.63 -0.41
C VAL A 26 24.45 19.16 -0.81
N GLU A 27 24.20 17.86 -0.80
CA GLU A 27 22.87 17.31 -1.14
C GLU A 27 21.79 17.71 -0.11
N ASN A 28 22.13 17.73 1.18
CA ASN A 28 21.22 18.20 2.24
C ASN A 28 21.03 19.72 2.29
N SER A 29 21.93 20.50 1.69
CA SER A 29 21.86 21.96 1.69
C SER A 29 21.26 22.56 0.41
N ARG A 30 21.00 21.75 -0.63
CA ARG A 30 20.32 22.27 -1.81
C ARG A 30 18.88 22.69 -1.50
N PRO A 31 18.40 23.79 -2.12
CA PRO A 31 16.98 24.14 -2.02
C PRO A 31 16.11 22.99 -2.56
N LEU A 32 15.03 22.69 -1.83
CA LEU A 32 14.04 21.72 -2.30
C LEU A 32 13.35 22.24 -3.56
N THR A 33 13.10 21.36 -4.51
CA THR A 33 12.29 21.68 -5.68
C THR A 33 10.83 21.88 -5.26
N ALA A 34 10.04 22.57 -6.08
CA ALA A 34 8.61 22.75 -5.83
C ALA A 34 7.86 21.40 -5.68
N GLU A 35 8.28 20.38 -6.43
CA GLU A 35 7.71 19.03 -6.34
C GLU A 35 8.03 18.38 -5.00
N GLU A 36 9.27 18.47 -4.54
CA GLU A 36 9.68 17.95 -3.22
C GLU A 36 8.96 18.64 -2.07
N VAL A 37 8.83 19.97 -2.12
CA VAL A 37 8.06 20.74 -1.14
C VAL A 37 6.59 20.31 -1.15
N THR A 38 5.98 20.18 -2.33
CA THR A 38 4.59 19.74 -2.46
C THR A 38 4.41 18.34 -1.87
N ARG A 39 5.31 17.41 -2.17
CA ARG A 39 5.28 16.05 -1.61
C ARG A 39 5.38 16.04 -0.09
N LEU A 40 6.26 16.85 0.50
CA LEU A 40 6.39 16.98 1.95
C LEU A 40 5.12 17.52 2.59
N ILE A 41 4.51 18.56 2.01
CA ILE A 41 3.25 19.14 2.51
C ILE A 41 2.13 18.09 2.45
N ILE A 42 1.99 17.38 1.32
CA ILE A 42 0.97 16.33 1.19
C ILE A 42 1.20 15.23 2.22
N ARG A 43 2.42 14.76 2.41
CA ARG A 43 2.75 13.73 3.41
C ARG A 43 2.38 14.13 4.84
N GLN A 44 2.54 15.40 5.20
CA GLN A 44 2.16 15.90 6.52
C GLN A 44 0.64 15.94 6.71
N GLN A 45 -0.13 16.12 5.64
CA GLN A 45 -1.58 16.34 5.71
C GLN A 45 -2.40 15.15 5.26
N VAL A 46 -1.83 14.17 4.55
CA VAL A 46 -2.59 13.07 3.94
C VAL A 46 -3.44 12.30 4.95
N ASN A 47 -2.94 12.09 6.15
CA ASN A 47 -3.66 11.40 7.23
C ASN A 47 -4.72 12.28 7.95
N THR A 48 -4.80 13.56 7.63
CA THR A 48 -5.88 14.44 8.11
C THR A 48 -7.10 14.42 7.18
N LEU A 49 -6.92 13.92 5.95
CA LEU A 49 -7.98 13.83 4.95
C LEU A 49 -8.88 12.64 5.25
N THR A 50 -10.19 12.87 5.18
CA THR A 50 -11.17 11.80 5.21
C THR A 50 -11.45 11.34 3.78
N VAL A 51 -10.86 10.22 3.38
CA VAL A 51 -11.03 9.61 2.06
C VAL A 51 -11.43 8.16 2.21
N ASP A 52 -12.19 7.64 1.24
CA ASP A 52 -12.50 6.21 1.14
C ASP A 52 -11.24 5.39 0.80
N ASP A 53 -11.33 4.08 0.97
CA ASP A 53 -10.19 3.17 0.81
C ASP A 53 -9.68 3.12 -0.64
N ASN A 54 -10.55 3.21 -1.65
CA ASN A 54 -10.15 3.24 -3.05
C ASN A 54 -9.35 4.51 -3.38
N THR A 55 -9.82 5.66 -2.88
CA THR A 55 -9.09 6.93 -3.00
C THR A 55 -7.76 6.86 -2.25
N ALA A 56 -7.73 6.30 -1.04
CA ALA A 56 -6.51 6.12 -0.27
C ALA A 56 -5.49 5.23 -1.03
N MET A 57 -5.95 4.15 -1.66
CA MET A 57 -5.08 3.27 -2.48
C MET A 57 -4.45 4.03 -3.65
N ARG A 58 -5.21 4.89 -4.34
CA ARG A 58 -4.69 5.74 -5.43
C ARG A 58 -3.69 6.78 -4.93
N MET A 59 -3.78 7.17 -3.66
CA MET A 59 -2.88 8.11 -2.98
C MET A 59 -1.75 7.41 -2.22
N LYS A 60 -1.57 6.09 -2.35
CA LYS A 60 -0.63 5.28 -1.55
C LYS A 60 0.78 5.87 -1.45
N ALA A 61 1.31 6.42 -2.55
CA ALA A 61 2.66 7.00 -2.60
C ALA A 61 2.86 8.24 -1.70
N PHE A 62 1.78 8.85 -1.22
CA PHE A 62 1.83 10.01 -0.34
C PHE A 62 1.78 9.65 1.15
N TYR A 63 1.32 8.45 1.50
CA TYR A 63 1.33 8.00 2.88
C TYR A 63 2.77 7.69 3.34
N PRO A 64 3.07 7.88 4.64
CA PRO A 64 4.38 7.54 5.18
C PRO A 64 4.66 6.05 5.03
N ASP A 65 5.92 5.71 4.84
CA ASP A 65 6.35 4.31 4.88
C ASP A 65 6.40 3.80 6.34
N TRP A 66 6.13 2.51 6.54
CA TRP A 66 6.18 1.89 7.86
C TRP A 66 7.53 2.08 8.56
N ALA A 67 8.65 2.00 7.84
CA ALA A 67 9.97 2.21 8.42
C ALA A 67 10.14 3.64 8.93
N ASP A 68 9.54 4.64 8.28
CA ASP A 68 9.53 6.01 8.78
C ASP A 68 8.65 6.16 10.02
N CYS A 69 7.50 5.46 10.06
CA CYS A 69 6.66 5.40 11.25
C CYS A 69 7.39 4.75 12.44
N VAL A 70 8.16 3.69 12.20
CA VAL A 70 8.99 3.04 13.25
C VAL A 70 10.06 3.99 13.80
N LYS A 71 10.70 4.83 12.97
CA LYS A 71 11.65 5.86 13.42
C LYS A 71 11.00 6.89 14.33
N LEU A 72 9.74 7.24 14.07
CA LEU A 72 8.97 8.16 14.91
C LEU A 72 8.54 7.51 16.24
N GLY A 73 8.36 6.19 16.24
CA GLY A 73 7.93 5.39 17.39
C GLY A 73 6.45 5.58 17.73
N LYS A 74 6.00 6.81 17.96
CA LYS A 74 4.61 7.16 18.24
C LYS A 74 4.15 8.29 17.32
N VAL A 75 2.92 8.18 16.84
CA VAL A 75 2.28 9.22 16.01
C VAL A 75 1.06 9.77 16.74
N GLU A 76 0.97 11.08 16.85
CA GLU A 76 -0.22 11.75 17.37
C GLU A 76 -1.30 11.79 16.28
N HIS A 77 -2.36 11.03 16.49
CA HIS A 77 -3.52 10.95 15.60
C HIS A 77 -4.74 10.53 16.40
N ASP A 78 -5.56 11.47 16.79
CA ASP A 78 -6.62 11.34 17.79
C ASP A 78 -7.72 10.32 17.46
N LYS A 79 -7.76 9.81 16.23
CA LYS A 79 -8.76 8.85 15.76
C LYS A 79 -8.08 7.59 15.21
N PRO A 80 -8.75 6.43 15.22
CA PRO A 80 -8.35 5.29 14.41
C PRO A 80 -8.25 5.65 12.94
N GLY A 81 -7.48 4.89 12.17
CA GLY A 81 -7.44 5.06 10.72
C GLY A 81 -6.20 5.78 10.18
N TYR A 82 -5.17 6.02 11.01
CA TYR A 82 -3.89 6.48 10.48
C TYR A 82 -3.35 5.49 9.45
N LYS A 83 -3.04 5.99 8.25
CA LYS A 83 -2.64 5.15 7.12
C LYS A 83 -1.15 5.26 6.85
N PHE A 84 -0.54 4.14 6.48
CA PHE A 84 0.88 4.03 6.12
C PHE A 84 1.08 2.92 5.09
N SER A 85 2.16 3.00 4.30
CA SER A 85 2.54 1.99 3.33
C SER A 85 3.57 1.01 3.91
N TYR A 86 3.49 -0.26 3.49
CA TYR A 86 4.51 -1.27 3.73
C TYR A 86 4.59 -2.20 2.51
N GLY A 87 5.74 -2.19 1.83
CA GLY A 87 5.87 -2.84 0.53
C GLY A 87 4.86 -2.27 -0.48
N ASP A 88 4.16 -3.16 -1.16
CA ASP A 88 3.13 -2.75 -2.14
C ASP A 88 1.74 -2.54 -1.54
N LYS A 89 1.61 -2.63 -0.22
CA LYS A 89 0.34 -2.58 0.49
C LYS A 89 0.16 -1.26 1.24
N LEU A 90 -1.10 -0.91 1.47
CA LEU A 90 -1.51 0.18 2.33
C LEU A 90 -2.21 -0.39 3.56
N PHE A 91 -1.90 0.14 4.73
CA PHE A 91 -2.46 -0.30 6.00
C PHE A 91 -3.10 0.88 6.74
N SER A 92 -4.08 0.57 7.56
CA SER A 92 -4.75 1.49 8.47
C SER A 92 -4.54 1.03 9.90
N CYS A 93 -4.18 1.94 10.81
CA CYS A 93 -4.09 1.64 12.23
C CYS A 93 -5.47 1.46 12.86
N VAL A 94 -5.64 0.39 13.63
CA VAL A 94 -6.89 0.08 14.35
C VAL A 94 -7.11 1.05 15.51
N ASN A 95 -6.03 1.52 16.13
CA ASN A 95 -6.08 2.38 17.30
C ASN A 95 -5.72 3.83 16.98
N ALA A 96 -6.26 4.78 17.79
CA ALA A 96 -5.79 6.16 17.80
C ALA A 96 -4.38 6.26 18.42
N ASN A 97 -3.65 7.31 18.06
CA ASN A 97 -2.29 7.57 18.54
C ASN A 97 -1.37 6.33 18.44
N PRO A 98 -1.25 5.73 17.24
CA PRO A 98 -0.58 4.46 17.07
C PRO A 98 0.90 4.52 17.46
N THR A 99 1.38 3.44 18.04
CA THR A 99 2.79 3.20 18.31
C THR A 99 3.33 2.18 17.31
N PHE A 100 4.54 2.42 16.81
CA PHE A 100 5.20 1.55 15.82
C PHE A 100 6.49 0.99 16.41
N GLN A 101 6.71 -0.31 16.25
CA GLN A 101 7.91 -1.02 16.66
C GLN A 101 8.43 -1.90 15.52
N SER A 102 9.73 -2.09 15.44
CA SER A 102 10.38 -2.79 14.32
C SER A 102 10.01 -4.27 14.20
N ASP A 103 9.55 -4.89 15.28
CA ASP A 103 9.09 -6.27 15.36
C ASP A 103 7.59 -6.44 15.09
N TRP A 104 6.83 -5.34 15.02
CA TRP A 104 5.40 -5.35 14.70
C TRP A 104 5.17 -5.22 13.19
N ILE A 105 5.66 -6.18 12.44
CA ILE A 105 5.60 -6.18 10.97
C ILE A 105 4.14 -6.28 10.50
N PRO A 106 3.67 -5.35 9.64
CA PRO A 106 2.30 -5.39 9.13
C PRO A 106 1.97 -6.67 8.37
N GLY A 107 0.80 -7.27 8.68
CA GLY A 107 0.31 -8.49 8.02
C GLY A 107 0.89 -9.80 8.57
N VAL A 108 1.62 -9.77 9.68
CA VAL A 108 2.20 -10.97 10.32
C VAL A 108 1.85 -10.98 11.81
N GLY A 109 0.65 -11.45 12.17
CA GLY A 109 0.20 -11.52 13.56
C GLY A 109 -0.06 -10.16 14.21
N THR A 110 -0.26 -9.13 13.39
CA THR A 110 -0.47 -7.73 13.81
C THR A 110 -1.83 -7.19 13.38
N GLU A 111 -2.79 -8.05 13.10
CA GLU A 111 -4.15 -7.72 12.63
C GLU A 111 -4.93 -6.91 13.68
N SER A 112 -4.57 -7.03 14.96
CA SER A 112 -5.13 -6.20 16.04
C SER A 112 -4.60 -4.76 16.07
N LEU A 113 -3.50 -4.50 15.37
CA LEU A 113 -2.86 -3.19 15.27
C LEU A 113 -3.10 -2.53 13.92
N TYR A 114 -3.04 -3.32 12.84
CA TYR A 114 -3.08 -2.85 11.47
C TYR A 114 -4.07 -3.66 10.63
N THR A 115 -4.89 -2.96 9.86
CA THR A 115 -5.79 -3.57 8.86
C THR A 115 -5.27 -3.23 7.47
N GLU A 116 -5.08 -4.23 6.62
CA GLU A 116 -4.75 -4.00 5.22
C GLU A 116 -5.92 -3.34 4.49
N ILE A 117 -5.64 -2.26 3.77
CA ILE A 117 -6.60 -1.59 2.91
C ILE A 117 -6.51 -2.23 1.52
N CYS A 118 -7.60 -2.83 1.08
CA CYS A 118 -7.74 -3.41 -0.24
C CYS A 118 -8.73 -2.58 -1.07
N GLU A 119 -8.57 -2.58 -2.38
CA GLU A 119 -9.59 -2.01 -3.26
C GLU A 119 -10.91 -2.76 -3.05
N THR A 120 -11.95 -1.98 -2.80
CA THR A 120 -13.32 -2.50 -2.74
C THR A 120 -14.00 -2.21 -4.06
N HIS A 121 -14.58 -3.24 -4.67
CA HIS A 121 -15.32 -3.15 -5.91
C HIS A 121 -16.81 -3.23 -5.63
N ALA A 122 -17.59 -2.35 -6.25
CA ALA A 122 -19.04 -2.32 -6.05
C ALA A 122 -19.74 -3.53 -6.68
N GLY A 123 -19.10 -4.20 -7.62
CA GLY A 123 -19.70 -5.29 -8.39
C GLY A 123 -20.73 -4.77 -9.39
N THR A 124 -20.57 -3.53 -9.86
CA THR A 124 -21.33 -2.96 -10.97
C THR A 124 -20.63 -3.23 -12.31
N LEU A 125 -21.28 -2.94 -13.42
CA LEU A 125 -20.68 -3.08 -14.74
C LEU A 125 -19.44 -2.16 -14.90
N GLU A 126 -19.49 -0.96 -14.31
CA GLU A 126 -18.41 0.03 -14.35
C GLU A 126 -17.28 -0.28 -13.35
N ASP A 127 -17.58 -1.04 -12.31
CA ASP A 127 -16.63 -1.42 -11.26
C ASP A 127 -16.82 -2.90 -10.87
N PRO A 128 -16.47 -3.84 -11.78
CA PRO A 128 -16.64 -5.27 -11.56
C PRO A 128 -15.61 -5.81 -10.56
N ILE A 129 -16.02 -6.80 -9.77
CA ILE A 129 -15.17 -7.47 -8.78
C ILE A 129 -14.13 -8.35 -9.50
N PRO A 130 -12.81 -8.17 -9.26
CA PRO A 130 -11.80 -9.06 -9.79
C PRO A 130 -11.96 -10.49 -9.26
N TYR A 131 -12.11 -11.44 -10.18
CA TYR A 131 -12.26 -12.85 -9.82
C TYR A 131 -10.94 -13.61 -9.92
N ASN A 132 -10.45 -14.07 -8.77
CA ASN A 132 -9.16 -14.75 -8.64
C ASN A 132 -9.27 -16.29 -8.60
N GLY A 133 -10.45 -16.86 -8.88
CA GLY A 133 -10.64 -18.30 -8.89
C GLY A 133 -10.77 -18.95 -7.51
N ASN A 134 -11.12 -18.20 -6.48
CA ASN A 134 -11.29 -18.67 -5.12
C ASN A 134 -12.21 -17.75 -4.32
N MET A 135 -13.45 -17.59 -4.78
CA MET A 135 -14.43 -16.77 -4.07
C MET A 135 -15.85 -17.21 -4.37
N ALA A 136 -16.78 -16.93 -3.46
CA ALA A 136 -18.20 -17.09 -3.71
C ALA A 136 -18.67 -15.97 -4.65
N LEU A 137 -19.63 -16.30 -5.52
CA LEU A 137 -20.27 -15.34 -6.41
C LEU A 137 -21.62 -14.96 -5.84
N GLU A 138 -21.94 -13.66 -5.91
CA GLU A 138 -23.20 -13.07 -5.46
C GLU A 138 -24.07 -12.70 -6.66
N ASN A 139 -25.31 -13.08 -6.61
CA ASN A 139 -26.31 -12.74 -7.63
C ASN A 139 -26.44 -11.21 -7.77
N GLY A 140 -26.53 -10.74 -9.01
CA GLY A 140 -26.64 -9.30 -9.32
C GLY A 140 -25.33 -8.55 -9.35
N LYS A 141 -24.19 -9.22 -9.12
CA LYS A 141 -22.86 -8.62 -9.20
C LYS A 141 -22.17 -8.92 -10.52
N TYR A 142 -21.28 -8.00 -10.92
CA TYR A 142 -20.39 -8.18 -12.05
C TYR A 142 -19.01 -8.56 -11.57
N TYR A 143 -18.40 -9.49 -12.28
CA TYR A 143 -17.05 -10.00 -12.01
C TYR A 143 -16.19 -9.86 -13.27
N ILE A 144 -14.90 -9.60 -13.09
CA ILE A 144 -13.95 -9.51 -14.20
C ILE A 144 -12.88 -10.60 -14.06
N GLN A 145 -12.61 -11.33 -15.13
CA GLN A 145 -11.51 -12.28 -15.24
C GLN A 145 -10.94 -12.26 -16.65
N ASN A 146 -9.60 -12.16 -16.77
CA ASN A 146 -8.90 -12.12 -18.06
C ASN A 146 -9.47 -11.06 -19.03
N GLN A 147 -9.79 -9.88 -18.53
CA GLN A 147 -10.37 -8.75 -19.27
C GLN A 147 -11.81 -8.97 -19.79
N ALA A 148 -12.44 -10.09 -19.45
CA ALA A 148 -13.83 -10.36 -19.77
C ALA A 148 -14.71 -10.11 -18.54
N ILE A 149 -15.85 -9.45 -18.72
CA ILE A 149 -16.83 -9.16 -17.67
C ILE A 149 -17.95 -10.18 -17.73
N TYR A 150 -18.37 -10.61 -16.56
CA TYR A 150 -19.44 -11.59 -16.37
C TYR A 150 -20.46 -11.07 -15.36
N PHE A 151 -21.73 -11.18 -15.68
CA PHE A 151 -22.82 -10.91 -14.75
C PHE A 151 -23.19 -12.19 -13.99
N CYS A 152 -23.22 -12.16 -12.67
CA CYS A 152 -23.65 -13.27 -11.86
C CYS A 152 -25.17 -13.29 -11.71
N ASN A 153 -25.81 -14.35 -12.18
CA ASN A 153 -27.25 -14.54 -12.15
C ASN A 153 -27.71 -15.50 -11.04
N ARG A 154 -26.76 -16.05 -10.25
CA ARG A 154 -27.07 -17.00 -9.18
C ARG A 154 -25.94 -17.05 -8.15
N ASP A 155 -26.30 -17.00 -6.85
CA ASP A 155 -25.36 -17.18 -5.75
C ASP A 155 -24.71 -18.57 -5.75
N THR A 156 -23.41 -18.64 -5.44
CA THR A 156 -22.72 -19.93 -5.27
C THR A 156 -22.62 -20.35 -3.81
N VAL A 157 -22.92 -19.48 -2.84
CA VAL A 157 -22.84 -19.70 -1.40
C VAL A 157 -21.43 -20.06 -0.90
N ASN A 158 -20.80 -21.03 -1.56
CA ASN A 158 -19.43 -21.47 -1.30
C ASN A 158 -18.47 -20.95 -2.39
N PRO A 159 -17.18 -20.75 -2.05
CA PRO A 159 -16.17 -20.40 -3.04
C PRO A 159 -16.14 -21.40 -4.20
N VAL A 160 -16.06 -20.87 -5.41
CA VAL A 160 -15.85 -21.63 -6.63
C VAL A 160 -14.42 -21.45 -7.13
N TYR A 161 -13.87 -22.51 -7.73
CA TYR A 161 -12.47 -22.56 -8.15
C TYR A 161 -12.30 -22.63 -9.68
N ASN A 162 -13.40 -22.76 -10.41
CA ASN A 162 -13.39 -22.80 -11.86
C ASN A 162 -13.27 -21.40 -12.45
N ALA A 163 -12.66 -21.26 -13.63
CA ALA A 163 -12.70 -20.00 -14.35
C ALA A 163 -14.15 -19.59 -14.66
N LEU A 164 -14.43 -18.28 -14.69
CA LEU A 164 -15.79 -17.74 -14.95
C LEU A 164 -16.34 -18.22 -16.29
N ALA A 165 -15.49 -18.34 -17.32
CA ALA A 165 -15.90 -18.89 -18.60
C ALA A 165 -16.45 -20.34 -18.49
N GLY A 166 -15.95 -21.14 -17.55
CA GLY A 166 -16.45 -22.51 -17.30
C GLY A 166 -17.73 -22.53 -16.45
N LEU A 167 -18.12 -21.41 -15.86
CA LEU A 167 -19.35 -21.24 -15.08
C LEU A 167 -20.45 -20.55 -15.90
N ALA A 168 -20.14 -20.17 -17.14
CA ALA A 168 -21.10 -19.51 -18.03
C ALA A 168 -22.30 -20.42 -18.32
N GLY A 169 -23.51 -19.84 -18.26
CA GLY A 169 -24.77 -20.57 -18.40
C GLY A 169 -25.22 -21.35 -17.15
N LEU A 170 -24.39 -21.41 -16.08
CA LEU A 170 -24.75 -22.04 -14.80
C LEU A 170 -24.91 -20.97 -13.68
N TYR A 171 -23.96 -20.09 -13.53
CA TYR A 171 -23.89 -19.07 -12.48
C TYR A 171 -23.62 -17.68 -13.03
N VAL A 172 -23.02 -17.57 -14.18
CA VAL A 172 -22.64 -16.29 -14.80
C VAL A 172 -22.99 -16.26 -16.29
N GLU A 173 -23.12 -15.05 -16.82
CA GLU A 173 -23.29 -14.75 -18.24
C GLU A 173 -22.20 -13.76 -18.67
N ALA A 174 -21.59 -13.97 -19.82
CA ALA A 174 -20.64 -13.02 -20.38
C ALA A 174 -21.37 -11.75 -20.86
N VAL A 175 -20.79 -10.59 -20.61
CA VAL A 175 -21.35 -9.26 -20.95
C VAL A 175 -20.65 -8.68 -22.16
#